data_1c9e00f20d47bbc9b7869c2aac7532b8
#
_entry.id   1c9e00f20d47bbc9b7869c2aac7532b8
#
_cell.length_a   1.000
_cell.length_b   1.000
_cell.length_c   1.000
_cell.angle_alpha   90.00
_cell.angle_beta   90.00
_cell.angle_gamma   90.00
#
_symmetry.space_group_name_H-M   'P 1'
#
loop_
_entity.id
_entity.type
_entity.pdbx_description
1 polymer ?
#
loop_
_entity_poly.entity_id
_entity_poly.type
_entity_poly.pdbx_seq_one_letter_code
_entity_poly.pdbx_strand_id
1 'polypeptide(L)'
;MGYLRKLYVCSTSSDCISKVNLDLFIEEEKIYLDKRNLKKIGPHGIYVYENKLITANSYDNSISMVDIDNCQTESYFIGMHCNDLSVYDNKAYVICGDCDDIIVFDLEKRHIVEAIPCGNLPHSIYICKRKNLIIVANMNSDSITIIECAPNGNIKNLRVGAYPTKALITPDGNYILVCESNIGMDNKGSISIISLKNYNVLYNIPVGNSPVDMYCNERYCYISNFGDGTVSVLDINNYKEIKKIKIGGMPRGILEDEKYLYVGDNYNNLLFRIDKLTENKKAISIGGEPTGMTLL
;
A
#
# COMPACT_ATOMS: atom_id res chain seq x y z
N MET A 1 -19.30 15.05 -19.93
CA MET A 1 -19.63 14.56 -18.59
C MET A 1 -18.29 14.34 -17.88
N GLY A 2 -17.98 15.10 -16.83
CA GLY A 2 -16.75 14.82 -16.05
C GLY A 2 -16.90 13.46 -15.40
N TYR A 3 -15.88 12.63 -15.50
CA TYR A 3 -15.84 11.36 -14.75
C TYR A 3 -15.87 11.69 -13.27
N LEU A 4 -16.87 11.18 -12.55
CA LEU A 4 -16.97 11.30 -11.09
C LEU A 4 -15.75 10.58 -10.50
N ARG A 5 -14.88 11.33 -9.84
CA ARG A 5 -13.67 10.73 -9.21
C ARG A 5 -14.07 9.83 -8.05
N LYS A 6 -13.59 8.61 -8.08
CA LYS A 6 -13.88 7.59 -7.07
C LYS A 6 -12.61 7.17 -6.34
N LEU A 7 -12.75 6.95 -5.04
CA LEU A 7 -11.74 6.32 -4.21
C LEU A 7 -12.29 4.98 -3.72
N TYR A 8 -11.53 3.93 -3.89
CA TYR A 8 -11.83 2.61 -3.38
C TYR A 8 -10.90 2.28 -2.24
N VAL A 9 -11.46 1.87 -1.10
CA VAL A 9 -10.71 1.60 0.14
C VAL A 9 -11.01 0.19 0.61
N CYS A 10 -9.98 -0.62 0.82
CA CYS A 10 -10.13 -1.91 1.48
C CYS A 10 -10.58 -1.69 2.92
N SER A 11 -11.68 -2.31 3.31
CA SER A 11 -12.23 -2.30 4.67
C SER A 11 -12.10 -3.71 5.24
N THR A 12 -10.91 -3.97 5.81
CA THR A 12 -10.40 -5.32 6.11
C THR A 12 -11.34 -6.10 7.05
N SER A 13 -11.75 -5.51 8.16
CA SER A 13 -12.63 -6.20 9.13
C SER A 13 -14.09 -6.27 8.70
N SER A 14 -14.47 -5.51 7.67
CA SER A 14 -15.81 -5.53 7.08
C SER A 14 -15.94 -6.42 5.84
N ASP A 15 -14.86 -7.08 5.41
CA ASP A 15 -14.82 -7.96 4.24
C ASP A 15 -15.35 -7.31 2.95
N CYS A 16 -15.11 -5.99 2.77
CA CYS A 16 -15.63 -5.22 1.65
C CYS A 16 -14.65 -4.16 1.15
N ILE A 17 -14.96 -3.60 -0.01
CA ILE A 17 -14.34 -2.40 -0.54
C ILE A 17 -15.34 -1.25 -0.37
N SER A 18 -14.96 -0.19 0.34
CA SER A 18 -15.72 1.04 0.43
C SER A 18 -15.50 1.88 -0.82
N LYS A 19 -16.57 2.17 -1.56
CA LYS A 19 -16.58 3.06 -2.73
C LYS A 19 -16.97 4.46 -2.30
N VAL A 20 -16.08 5.41 -2.44
CA VAL A 20 -16.24 6.79 -1.98
C VAL A 20 -16.32 7.74 -3.16
N ASN A 21 -17.36 8.56 -3.18
CA ASN A 21 -17.49 9.70 -4.10
C ASN A 21 -16.63 10.86 -3.58
N LEU A 22 -15.63 11.28 -4.35
CA LEU A 22 -14.70 12.31 -3.91
C LEU A 22 -15.27 13.74 -4.03
N ASP A 23 -16.21 13.97 -4.94
CA ASP A 23 -16.82 15.30 -5.13
C ASP A 23 -17.74 15.62 -3.95
N LEU A 24 -18.60 14.69 -3.56
CA LEU A 24 -19.49 14.82 -2.41
C LEU A 24 -18.78 14.48 -1.08
N PHE A 25 -17.73 13.69 -1.15
CA PHE A 25 -17.01 13.08 -0.04
C PHE A 25 -17.95 12.32 0.91
N ILE A 26 -18.56 11.26 0.36
CA ILE A 26 -19.43 10.30 1.04
C ILE A 26 -19.09 8.87 0.61
N GLU A 27 -19.28 7.89 1.47
CA GLU A 27 -19.32 6.47 1.09
C GLU A 27 -20.61 6.21 0.32
N GLU A 28 -20.51 5.87 -0.97
CA GLU A 28 -21.67 5.58 -1.81
C GLU A 28 -22.14 4.14 -1.68
N GLU A 29 -21.20 3.22 -1.54
CA GLU A 29 -21.46 1.79 -1.61
C GLU A 29 -20.39 1.00 -0.85
N LYS A 30 -20.79 -0.13 -0.27
CA LYS A 30 -19.89 -1.19 0.20
C LYS A 30 -19.98 -2.38 -0.74
N ILE A 31 -18.90 -2.69 -1.43
CA ILE A 31 -18.80 -3.85 -2.32
C ILE A 31 -18.30 -5.02 -1.49
N TYR A 32 -19.21 -5.91 -1.08
CA TYR A 32 -18.87 -7.10 -0.30
C TYR A 32 -18.23 -8.17 -1.20
N LEU A 33 -17.09 -8.70 -0.79
CA LEU A 33 -16.33 -9.69 -1.57
C LEU A 33 -16.95 -11.09 -1.45
N ASP A 34 -17.61 -11.40 -0.34
CA ASP A 34 -18.51 -12.56 -0.21
C ASP A 34 -19.94 -12.09 0.09
N LYS A 35 -20.81 -12.11 -0.92
CA LYS A 35 -22.22 -11.70 -0.78
C LYS A 35 -23.03 -12.57 0.20
N ARG A 36 -22.58 -13.79 0.49
CA ARG A 36 -23.22 -14.71 1.44
C ARG A 36 -22.71 -14.54 2.86
N ASN A 37 -21.63 -13.76 3.04
CA ASN A 37 -20.98 -13.49 4.33
C ASN A 37 -20.64 -14.79 5.12
N LEU A 38 -20.19 -15.82 4.38
CA LEU A 38 -19.84 -17.11 4.96
C LEU A 38 -18.38 -17.23 5.36
N LYS A 39 -17.53 -16.35 4.82
CA LYS A 39 -16.10 -16.36 5.03
C LYS A 39 -15.59 -14.98 5.44
N LYS A 40 -14.55 -14.97 6.24
CA LYS A 40 -13.71 -13.81 6.47
C LYS A 40 -12.71 -13.71 5.35
N ILE A 41 -12.78 -12.62 4.58
CA ILE A 41 -11.94 -12.38 3.40
C ILE A 41 -10.73 -11.52 3.76
N GLY A 42 -10.96 -10.39 4.42
CA GLY A 42 -9.94 -9.47 4.88
C GLY A 42 -9.17 -8.78 3.75
N PRO A 43 -9.84 -8.01 2.84
CA PRO A 43 -9.14 -7.27 1.80
C PRO A 43 -8.18 -6.27 2.43
N HIS A 44 -6.91 -6.26 1.97
CA HIS A 44 -5.86 -5.44 2.55
C HIS A 44 -5.18 -4.55 1.51
N GLY A 45 -4.51 -5.10 0.51
CA GLY A 45 -3.99 -4.38 -0.64
C GLY A 45 -5.01 -4.30 -1.76
N ILE A 46 -4.97 -3.24 -2.59
CA ILE A 46 -5.89 -3.05 -3.72
C ILE A 46 -5.18 -2.41 -4.91
N TYR A 47 -5.54 -2.86 -6.11
CA TYR A 47 -5.03 -2.33 -7.37
C TYR A 47 -6.14 -2.23 -8.41
N VAL A 48 -6.14 -1.16 -9.23
CA VAL A 48 -7.02 -1.04 -10.40
C VAL A 48 -6.31 -1.63 -11.61
N TYR A 49 -6.94 -2.59 -12.26
CA TYR A 49 -6.47 -3.16 -13.51
C TYR A 49 -7.61 -3.23 -14.51
N GLU A 50 -7.48 -2.48 -15.63
CA GLU A 50 -8.56 -2.29 -16.61
C GLU A 50 -9.87 -1.84 -15.91
N ASN A 51 -10.97 -2.56 -16.12
CA ASN A 51 -12.26 -2.32 -15.47
C ASN A 51 -12.46 -3.17 -14.20
N LYS A 52 -11.37 -3.53 -13.50
CA LYS A 52 -11.43 -4.38 -12.32
C LYS A 52 -10.66 -3.79 -11.14
N LEU A 53 -11.19 -4.01 -9.95
CA LEU A 53 -10.46 -3.90 -8.71
C LEU A 53 -9.90 -5.28 -8.36
N ILE A 54 -8.62 -5.35 -8.05
CA ILE A 54 -7.99 -6.59 -7.57
C ILE A 54 -7.56 -6.35 -6.14
N THR A 55 -7.99 -7.20 -5.20
CA THR A 55 -7.59 -7.14 -3.80
C THR A 55 -6.73 -8.31 -3.39
N ALA A 56 -5.72 -8.08 -2.56
CA ALA A 56 -5.05 -9.10 -1.77
C ALA A 56 -5.79 -9.28 -0.46
N ASN A 57 -6.13 -10.52 -0.11
CA ASN A 57 -7.02 -10.84 0.99
C ASN A 57 -6.27 -11.64 2.05
N SER A 58 -6.08 -11.02 3.23
CA SER A 58 -5.21 -11.58 4.28
C SER A 58 -5.82 -12.76 5.02
N TYR A 59 -7.17 -12.83 5.14
CA TYR A 59 -7.80 -13.84 5.99
C TYR A 59 -8.13 -15.14 5.26
N ASP A 60 -8.50 -15.08 3.99
CA ASP A 60 -8.82 -16.28 3.20
C ASP A 60 -7.73 -16.68 2.20
N ASN A 61 -6.57 -16.00 2.25
CA ASN A 61 -5.38 -16.37 1.47
C ASN A 61 -5.58 -16.30 -0.05
N SER A 62 -6.32 -15.30 -0.51
CA SER A 62 -6.77 -15.18 -1.88
C SER A 62 -6.49 -13.80 -2.49
N ILE A 63 -6.73 -13.70 -3.79
CA ILE A 63 -7.07 -12.43 -4.44
C ILE A 63 -8.54 -12.45 -4.83
N SER A 64 -9.19 -11.27 -4.81
CA SER A 64 -10.51 -11.09 -5.41
C SER A 64 -10.41 -10.13 -6.59
N MET A 65 -11.09 -10.45 -7.69
CA MET A 65 -11.22 -9.61 -8.87
C MET A 65 -12.66 -9.15 -8.98
N VAL A 66 -12.88 -7.85 -8.80
CA VAL A 66 -14.21 -7.22 -8.77
C VAL A 66 -14.39 -6.38 -10.02
N ASP A 67 -15.40 -6.67 -10.81
CA ASP A 67 -15.81 -5.83 -11.94
C ASP A 67 -16.42 -4.52 -11.42
N ILE A 68 -15.92 -3.37 -11.92
CA ILE A 68 -16.28 -2.05 -11.39
C ILE A 68 -17.72 -1.66 -11.74
N ASP A 69 -18.25 -2.13 -12.87
CA ASP A 69 -19.59 -1.74 -13.35
C ASP A 69 -20.71 -2.51 -12.67
N ASN A 70 -20.53 -3.81 -12.41
CA ASN A 70 -21.58 -4.68 -11.93
C ASN A 70 -21.30 -5.34 -10.57
N CYS A 71 -20.11 -5.07 -9.98
CA CYS A 71 -19.68 -5.62 -8.69
C CYS A 71 -19.70 -7.17 -8.63
N GLN A 72 -19.50 -7.82 -9.78
CA GLN A 72 -19.27 -9.27 -9.81
C GLN A 72 -17.86 -9.57 -9.32
N THR A 73 -17.75 -10.56 -8.43
CA THR A 73 -16.49 -10.92 -7.77
C THR A 73 -16.11 -12.36 -8.11
N GLU A 74 -14.88 -12.55 -8.53
CA GLU A 74 -14.22 -13.85 -8.66
C GLU A 74 -13.06 -13.89 -7.68
N SER A 75 -12.85 -15.01 -6.97
CA SER A 75 -11.76 -15.15 -6.01
C SER A 75 -10.91 -16.37 -6.32
N TYR A 76 -9.60 -16.24 -6.12
CA TYR A 76 -8.60 -17.27 -6.40
C TYR A 76 -7.68 -17.43 -5.21
N PHE A 77 -7.52 -18.67 -4.72
CA PHE A 77 -6.51 -18.96 -3.71
C PHE A 77 -5.11 -18.71 -4.28
N ILE A 78 -4.26 -18.02 -3.51
CA ILE A 78 -2.90 -17.63 -3.95
C ILE A 78 -1.85 -18.26 -3.03
N GLY A 79 -1.88 -17.95 -1.75
CA GLY A 79 -0.91 -18.35 -0.76
C GLY A 79 -1.24 -17.74 0.60
N MET A 80 -0.54 -18.15 1.65
CA MET A 80 -0.91 -17.77 3.01
C MET A 80 -0.59 -16.31 3.31
N HIS A 81 -1.56 -15.59 3.89
CA HIS A 81 -1.47 -14.22 4.34
C HIS A 81 -1.13 -13.24 3.21
N CYS A 82 -2.04 -13.13 2.22
CA CYS A 82 -1.89 -12.18 1.11
C CYS A 82 -2.15 -10.74 1.59
N ASN A 83 -1.10 -9.90 1.70
CA ASN A 83 -1.20 -8.56 2.25
C ASN A 83 -1.27 -7.45 1.21
N ASP A 84 -0.47 -7.54 0.16
CA ASP A 84 -0.37 -6.47 -0.84
C ASP A 84 -0.15 -7.07 -2.22
N LEU A 85 -0.47 -6.31 -3.24
CA LEU A 85 -0.28 -6.72 -4.63
C LEU A 85 0.04 -5.52 -5.53
N SER A 86 0.68 -5.82 -6.64
CA SER A 86 0.83 -4.87 -7.75
C SER A 86 0.67 -5.61 -9.08
N VAL A 87 0.34 -4.88 -10.16
CA VAL A 87 0.10 -5.48 -11.47
C VAL A 87 1.09 -4.95 -12.50
N TYR A 88 1.70 -5.88 -13.23
CA TYR A 88 2.60 -5.60 -14.33
C TYR A 88 2.45 -6.68 -15.41
N ASP A 89 2.36 -6.27 -16.67
CA ASP A 89 2.29 -7.17 -17.84
C ASP A 89 1.26 -8.30 -17.68
N ASN A 90 0.00 -7.92 -17.41
CA ASN A 90 -1.16 -8.81 -17.21
C ASN A 90 -0.98 -9.86 -16.09
N LYS A 91 -0.05 -9.63 -15.17
CA LYS A 91 0.21 -10.48 -14.01
C LYS A 91 0.04 -9.71 -12.72
N ALA A 92 -0.65 -10.31 -11.76
CA ALA A 92 -0.65 -9.85 -10.38
C ALA A 92 0.51 -10.48 -9.62
N TYR A 93 1.34 -9.64 -9.03
CA TYR A 93 2.42 -10.01 -8.13
C TYR A 93 1.89 -9.82 -6.70
N VAL A 94 1.64 -10.91 -6.02
CA VAL A 94 0.98 -10.92 -4.71
C VAL A 94 1.97 -11.39 -3.66
N ILE A 95 2.21 -10.57 -2.63
CA ILE A 95 3.05 -10.99 -1.51
C ILE A 95 2.25 -11.86 -0.55
N CYS A 96 2.85 -12.98 -0.14
CA CYS A 96 2.30 -13.95 0.79
C CYS A 96 3.16 -14.00 2.04
N GLY A 97 2.72 -13.29 3.11
CA GLY A 97 3.54 -13.03 4.30
C GLY A 97 4.03 -14.29 5.00
N ASP A 98 3.20 -15.32 5.10
CA ASP A 98 3.56 -16.56 5.81
C ASP A 98 4.29 -17.57 4.92
N CYS A 99 4.44 -17.29 3.62
CA CYS A 99 5.18 -18.14 2.67
C CYS A 99 6.56 -17.56 2.32
N ASP A 100 6.83 -16.30 2.68
CA ASP A 100 8.05 -15.58 2.31
C ASP A 100 8.27 -15.49 0.77
N ASP A 101 7.16 -15.50 0.01
CA ASP A 101 7.15 -15.53 -1.44
C ASP A 101 6.30 -14.40 -2.05
N ILE A 102 6.64 -14.05 -3.29
CA ILE A 102 5.79 -13.31 -4.20
C ILE A 102 5.17 -14.34 -5.16
N ILE A 103 3.86 -14.50 -5.12
CA ILE A 103 3.16 -15.38 -6.06
C ILE A 103 2.72 -14.57 -7.26
N VAL A 104 3.08 -15.04 -8.45
CA VAL A 104 2.73 -14.42 -9.72
C VAL A 104 1.53 -15.13 -10.31
N PHE A 105 0.43 -14.40 -10.45
CA PHE A 105 -0.83 -14.88 -10.98
C PHE A 105 -1.11 -14.24 -12.34
N ASP A 106 -1.33 -15.06 -13.37
CA ASP A 106 -1.71 -14.62 -14.70
C ASP A 106 -3.19 -14.22 -14.71
N LEU A 107 -3.47 -12.93 -14.95
CA LEU A 107 -4.82 -12.36 -14.88
C LEU A 107 -5.73 -12.78 -16.04
N GLU A 108 -5.17 -13.18 -17.18
CA GLU A 108 -5.92 -13.67 -18.32
C GLU A 108 -6.21 -15.17 -18.19
N LYS A 109 -5.16 -15.96 -17.89
CA LYS A 109 -5.25 -17.42 -17.81
C LYS A 109 -5.81 -17.95 -16.50
N ARG A 110 -5.92 -17.07 -15.46
CA ARG A 110 -6.51 -17.37 -14.16
C ARG A 110 -5.81 -18.49 -13.38
N HIS A 111 -4.48 -18.52 -13.41
CA HIS A 111 -3.70 -19.47 -12.64
C HIS A 111 -2.35 -18.89 -12.20
N ILE A 112 -1.77 -19.50 -11.18
CA ILE A 112 -0.43 -19.17 -10.68
C ILE A 112 0.59 -19.66 -11.71
N VAL A 113 1.54 -18.78 -12.08
CA VAL A 113 2.57 -19.07 -13.09
C VAL A 113 3.98 -19.16 -12.48
N GLU A 114 4.19 -18.53 -11.33
CA GLU A 114 5.52 -18.46 -10.71
C GLU A 114 5.41 -18.17 -9.22
N ALA A 115 6.41 -18.61 -8.45
CA ALA A 115 6.67 -18.18 -7.08
C ALA A 115 8.11 -17.65 -7.01
N ILE A 116 8.29 -16.42 -6.54
CA ILE A 116 9.58 -15.74 -6.44
C ILE A 116 9.91 -15.56 -4.97
N PRO A 117 11.02 -16.14 -4.47
CA PRO A 117 11.39 -16.00 -3.07
C PRO A 117 11.79 -14.56 -2.73
N CYS A 118 11.43 -14.11 -1.53
CA CYS A 118 11.83 -12.83 -0.97
C CYS A 118 12.34 -12.98 0.47
N GLY A 119 12.42 -11.89 1.25
CA GLY A 119 12.76 -11.99 2.67
C GLY A 119 11.54 -12.35 3.52
N ASN A 120 11.75 -12.51 4.85
CA ASN A 120 10.72 -12.99 5.75
C ASN A 120 9.63 -11.94 6.03
N LEU A 121 8.40 -12.40 6.07
CA LEU A 121 7.18 -11.63 6.26
C LEU A 121 7.13 -10.42 5.32
N PRO A 122 7.04 -10.63 3.98
CA PRO A 122 6.86 -9.54 3.03
C PRO A 122 5.55 -8.79 3.35
N HIS A 123 5.65 -7.46 3.51
CA HIS A 123 4.54 -6.62 3.96
C HIS A 123 3.98 -5.69 2.88
N SER A 124 4.82 -5.22 1.98
CA SER A 124 4.40 -4.39 0.85
C SER A 124 5.18 -4.68 -0.41
N ILE A 125 4.54 -4.45 -1.55
CA ILE A 125 5.14 -4.57 -2.89
C ILE A 125 4.92 -3.29 -3.69
N TYR A 126 5.93 -2.86 -4.41
CA TYR A 126 5.88 -1.73 -5.34
C TYR A 126 6.54 -2.09 -6.65
N ILE A 127 5.89 -1.78 -7.78
CA ILE A 127 6.44 -2.00 -9.12
C ILE A 127 6.70 -0.66 -9.80
N CYS A 128 7.95 -0.39 -10.10
CA CYS A 128 8.36 0.74 -10.93
C CYS A 128 8.44 0.31 -12.41
N LYS A 129 7.36 0.51 -13.16
CA LYS A 129 7.30 0.15 -14.58
C LYS A 129 8.40 0.78 -15.41
N ARG A 130 8.76 2.05 -15.14
CA ARG A 130 9.80 2.78 -15.86
C ARG A 130 11.20 2.19 -15.67
N LYS A 131 11.46 1.57 -14.51
CA LYS A 131 12.76 0.94 -14.18
C LYS A 131 12.75 -0.56 -14.36
N ASN A 132 11.58 -1.15 -14.64
CA ASN A 132 11.37 -2.60 -14.67
C ASN A 132 11.86 -3.27 -13.35
N LEU A 133 11.51 -2.67 -12.21
CA LEU A 133 11.92 -3.13 -10.89
C LEU A 133 10.70 -3.38 -10.00
N ILE A 134 10.76 -4.45 -9.24
CA ILE A 134 9.87 -4.74 -8.12
C ILE A 134 10.67 -4.52 -6.84
N ILE A 135 10.05 -3.85 -5.86
CA ILE A 135 10.62 -3.66 -4.52
C ILE A 135 9.63 -4.26 -3.52
N VAL A 136 10.13 -5.11 -2.64
CA VAL A 136 9.35 -5.71 -1.53
C VAL A 136 9.99 -5.34 -0.21
N ALA A 137 9.19 -4.87 0.75
CA ALA A 137 9.62 -4.66 2.12
C ALA A 137 9.37 -5.95 2.93
N ASN A 138 10.42 -6.51 3.53
CA ASN A 138 10.38 -7.77 4.28
C ASN A 138 10.50 -7.48 5.77
N MET A 139 9.38 -7.46 6.45
CA MET A 139 9.24 -6.89 7.79
C MET A 139 10.09 -7.64 8.84
N ASN A 140 10.13 -8.98 8.80
CA ASN A 140 10.83 -9.79 9.81
C ASN A 140 12.30 -10.09 9.50
N SER A 141 12.79 -9.69 8.32
CA SER A 141 14.22 -9.87 7.98
C SER A 141 14.98 -8.55 7.86
N ASP A 142 14.38 -7.42 8.28
CA ASP A 142 14.99 -6.10 8.22
C ASP A 142 15.64 -5.82 6.85
N SER A 143 14.92 -6.13 5.79
CA SER A 143 15.44 -6.08 4.44
C SER A 143 14.40 -5.62 3.42
N ILE A 144 14.88 -5.20 2.25
CA ILE A 144 14.08 -5.11 1.04
C ILE A 144 14.59 -6.09 0.00
N THR A 145 13.68 -6.69 -0.77
CA THR A 145 14.01 -7.48 -1.96
C THR A 145 13.80 -6.62 -3.19
N ILE A 146 14.80 -6.55 -4.06
CA ILE A 146 14.79 -5.83 -5.33
C ILE A 146 14.87 -6.87 -6.45
N ILE A 147 13.90 -6.86 -7.37
CA ILE A 147 13.78 -7.84 -8.45
C ILE A 147 13.71 -7.12 -9.78
N GLU A 148 14.52 -7.53 -10.74
CA GLU A 148 14.43 -7.06 -12.12
C GLU A 148 13.30 -7.79 -12.85
N CYS A 149 12.36 -7.05 -13.45
CA CYS A 149 11.26 -7.61 -14.25
C CYS A 149 11.76 -8.03 -15.63
N ALA A 150 12.61 -9.06 -15.68
CA ALA A 150 13.15 -9.64 -16.93
C ALA A 150 13.21 -11.17 -16.79
N PRO A 151 13.21 -11.93 -17.90
CA PRO A 151 13.48 -13.36 -17.85
C PRO A 151 14.83 -13.62 -17.17
N ASN A 152 14.85 -14.41 -16.10
CA ASN A 152 16.02 -14.63 -15.24
C ASN A 152 16.60 -13.34 -14.64
N GLY A 153 15.74 -12.36 -14.33
CA GLY A 153 16.15 -11.10 -13.71
C GLY A 153 16.83 -11.32 -12.36
N ASN A 154 17.75 -10.42 -12.02
CA ASN A 154 18.48 -10.50 -10.76
C ASN A 154 17.54 -10.26 -9.58
N ILE A 155 17.74 -11.04 -8.51
CA ILE A 155 17.10 -10.84 -7.20
C ILE A 155 18.18 -10.41 -6.21
N LYS A 156 17.98 -9.31 -5.55
CA LYS A 156 18.90 -8.77 -4.56
C LYS A 156 18.18 -8.45 -3.26
N ASN A 157 18.69 -8.98 -2.15
CA ASN A 157 18.26 -8.59 -0.82
C ASN A 157 19.22 -7.52 -0.27
N LEU A 158 18.64 -6.43 0.22
CA LEU A 158 19.38 -5.33 0.83
C LEU A 158 18.90 -5.15 2.26
N ARG A 159 19.83 -5.19 3.22
CA ARG A 159 19.52 -4.92 4.63
C ARG A 159 19.21 -3.44 4.83
N VAL A 160 18.18 -3.16 5.63
CA VAL A 160 17.70 -1.83 6.00
C VAL A 160 17.48 -1.75 7.51
N GLY A 161 16.82 -0.71 8.01
CA GLY A 161 16.45 -0.62 9.41
C GLY A 161 15.33 -1.59 9.81
N ALA A 162 14.99 -1.59 11.09
CA ALA A 162 14.11 -2.59 11.67
C ALA A 162 12.64 -2.46 11.23
N TYR A 163 12.03 -3.61 10.98
CA TYR A 163 10.62 -3.77 10.61
C TYR A 163 10.20 -2.89 9.43
N PRO A 164 10.80 -3.03 8.23
CA PRO A 164 10.40 -2.27 7.05
C PRO A 164 8.98 -2.66 6.62
N THR A 165 8.08 -1.68 6.55
CA THR A 165 6.66 -1.88 6.25
C THR A 165 6.28 -1.48 4.84
N LYS A 166 6.95 -0.46 4.28
CA LYS A 166 6.71 0.03 2.92
C LYS A 166 8.03 0.41 2.26
N ALA A 167 8.16 0.07 1.00
CA ALA A 167 9.27 0.54 0.18
C ALA A 167 8.77 0.95 -1.21
N LEU A 168 9.29 2.05 -1.76
CA LEU A 168 8.96 2.52 -3.10
C LEU A 168 10.14 3.24 -3.75
N ILE A 169 10.09 3.39 -5.05
CA ILE A 169 11.07 4.19 -5.81
C ILE A 169 10.51 5.60 -5.98
N THR A 170 11.34 6.62 -5.76
CA THR A 170 10.98 8.02 -5.98
C THR A 170 10.54 8.27 -7.43
N PRO A 171 9.65 9.27 -7.68
CA PRO A 171 9.15 9.55 -9.03
C PRO A 171 10.24 9.84 -10.05
N ASP A 172 11.39 10.42 -9.66
CA ASP A 172 12.54 10.63 -10.53
C ASP A 172 13.32 9.32 -10.84
N GLY A 173 13.04 8.24 -10.09
CA GLY A 173 13.64 6.91 -10.28
C GLY A 173 15.08 6.80 -9.83
N ASN A 174 15.55 7.66 -8.93
CA ASN A 174 16.93 7.68 -8.47
C ASN A 174 17.14 7.03 -7.10
N TYR A 175 16.07 6.99 -6.28
CA TYR A 175 16.18 6.54 -4.89
C TYR A 175 15.07 5.54 -4.54
N ILE A 176 15.37 4.67 -3.59
CA ILE A 176 14.39 3.87 -2.87
C ILE A 176 14.14 4.55 -1.52
N LEU A 177 12.89 4.76 -1.16
CA LEU A 177 12.46 5.16 0.17
C LEU A 177 11.93 3.94 0.90
N VAL A 178 12.36 3.76 2.15
CA VAL A 178 11.94 2.62 2.99
C VAL A 178 11.39 3.15 4.31
N CYS A 179 10.15 2.79 4.63
CA CYS A 179 9.56 2.97 5.97
C CYS A 179 10.14 1.93 6.91
N GLU A 180 10.93 2.35 7.88
CA GLU A 180 11.47 1.52 8.96
C GLU A 180 10.61 1.77 10.21
N SER A 181 9.70 0.83 10.47
CA SER A 181 8.59 1.05 11.42
C SER A 181 9.04 1.05 12.88
N ASN A 182 10.07 0.27 13.23
CA ASN A 182 10.47 0.02 14.61
C ASN A 182 9.28 -0.37 15.52
N ILE A 183 8.26 -1.04 14.94
CA ILE A 183 7.02 -1.39 15.66
C ILE A 183 7.33 -2.26 16.88
N GLY A 184 6.73 -1.91 18.01
CA GLY A 184 7.01 -2.60 19.28
C GLY A 184 8.30 -2.19 19.99
N MET A 185 9.06 -1.25 19.41
CA MET A 185 10.25 -0.65 20.04
C MET A 185 9.95 0.73 20.60
N ASP A 186 10.73 1.18 21.58
CA ASP A 186 10.59 2.53 22.17
C ASP A 186 11.14 3.65 21.27
N ASN A 187 11.68 3.31 20.12
CA ASN A 187 12.26 4.24 19.16
C ASN A 187 11.24 4.72 18.13
N LYS A 188 11.37 5.96 17.69
CA LYS A 188 10.66 6.48 16.53
C LYS A 188 11.03 5.68 15.28
N GLY A 189 10.08 5.62 14.34
CA GLY A 189 10.39 5.13 13.02
C GLY A 189 11.20 6.11 12.20
N SER A 190 11.68 5.65 11.05
CA SER A 190 12.49 6.44 10.12
C SER A 190 12.17 6.13 8.66
N ILE A 191 12.63 7.02 7.79
CA ILE A 191 12.66 6.78 6.34
C ILE A 191 14.12 6.74 5.91
N SER A 192 14.55 5.57 5.44
CA SER A 192 15.83 5.45 4.76
C SER A 192 15.71 5.85 3.30
N ILE A 193 16.66 6.67 2.81
CA ILE A 193 16.80 7.04 1.41
C ILE A 193 18.03 6.33 0.85
N ILE A 194 17.81 5.46 -0.12
CA ILE A 194 18.81 4.56 -0.67
C ILE A 194 19.00 4.87 -2.15
N SER A 195 20.24 5.07 -2.57
CA SER A 195 20.58 5.29 -3.98
C SER A 195 20.34 4.04 -4.81
N LEU A 196 19.55 4.12 -5.89
CA LEU A 196 19.41 3.02 -6.86
C LEU A 196 20.68 2.74 -7.67
N LYS A 197 21.62 3.69 -7.73
CA LYS A 197 22.87 3.53 -8.48
C LYS A 197 23.84 2.53 -7.85
N ASN A 198 23.96 2.55 -6.52
CA ASN A 198 24.94 1.77 -5.78
C ASN A 198 24.40 1.09 -4.52
N TYR A 199 23.10 1.26 -4.24
CA TYR A 199 22.40 0.71 -3.08
C TYR A 199 22.94 1.17 -1.71
N ASN A 200 23.63 2.31 -1.66
CA ASN A 200 24.06 2.90 -0.41
C ASN A 200 22.93 3.70 0.24
N VAL A 201 22.79 3.58 1.56
CA VAL A 201 21.93 4.45 2.36
C VAL A 201 22.58 5.84 2.40
N LEU A 202 21.86 6.83 1.91
CA LEU A 202 22.31 8.22 1.86
C LEU A 202 21.85 8.99 3.09
N TYR A 203 20.61 8.79 3.50
CA TYR A 203 19.97 9.46 4.62
C TYR A 203 19.06 8.50 5.38
N ASN A 204 18.96 8.75 6.68
CA ASN A 204 17.93 8.15 7.54
C ASN A 204 17.22 9.28 8.27
N ILE A 205 15.95 9.49 8.02
CA ILE A 205 15.18 10.65 8.47
C ILE A 205 14.19 10.17 9.52
N PRO A 206 14.32 10.59 10.79
CA PRO A 206 13.33 10.27 11.81
C PRO A 206 11.96 10.85 11.46
N VAL A 207 10.90 10.05 11.68
CA VAL A 207 9.49 10.43 11.49
C VAL A 207 8.70 10.18 12.78
N GLY A 208 7.41 9.85 12.69
CA GLY A 208 6.61 9.49 13.86
C GLY A 208 6.81 8.04 14.30
N ASN A 209 5.98 7.58 15.25
CA ASN A 209 6.05 6.23 15.77
C ASN A 209 5.34 5.26 14.83
N SER A 210 5.95 4.12 14.58
CA SER A 210 5.42 3.03 13.77
C SER A 210 4.90 3.51 12.40
N PRO A 211 5.73 4.10 11.52
CA PRO A 211 5.32 4.40 10.16
C PRO A 211 4.97 3.10 9.43
N VAL A 212 3.83 3.07 8.72
CA VAL A 212 3.30 1.83 8.11
C VAL A 212 3.01 1.93 6.62
N ASP A 213 2.73 3.13 6.12
CA ASP A 213 2.48 3.34 4.69
C ASP A 213 2.98 4.71 4.26
N MET A 214 3.26 4.86 2.97
CA MET A 214 3.69 6.13 2.39
C MET A 214 3.23 6.28 0.95
N TYR A 215 3.01 7.54 0.58
CA TYR A 215 2.75 7.96 -0.79
C TYR A 215 3.69 9.12 -1.14
N CYS A 216 4.32 9.08 -2.31
CA CYS A 216 5.25 10.13 -2.73
C CYS A 216 4.81 10.71 -4.09
N ASN A 217 4.81 12.04 -4.17
CA ASN A 217 4.84 12.77 -5.43
C ASN A 217 6.26 13.28 -5.73
N GLU A 218 6.43 14.12 -6.74
CA GLU A 218 7.74 14.62 -7.16
C GLU A 218 8.45 15.52 -6.12
N ARG A 219 7.75 16.00 -5.10
CA ARG A 219 8.29 16.91 -4.10
C ARG A 219 8.16 16.40 -2.68
N TYR A 220 7.04 15.78 -2.35
CA TYR A 220 6.73 15.39 -0.99
C TYR A 220 6.48 13.89 -0.88
N CYS A 221 6.89 13.34 0.25
CA CYS A 221 6.47 12.03 0.70
C CYS A 221 5.63 12.19 1.96
N TYR A 222 4.44 11.60 1.96
CA TYR A 222 3.49 11.57 3.08
C TYR A 222 3.58 10.20 3.73
N ILE A 223 3.77 10.15 5.03
CA ILE A 223 3.99 8.90 5.78
C ILE A 223 2.97 8.80 6.90
N SER A 224 2.21 7.71 6.91
CA SER A 224 1.27 7.37 7.97
C SER A 224 2.01 6.80 9.18
N ASN A 225 2.05 7.54 10.29
CA ASN A 225 2.63 7.11 11.55
C ASN A 225 1.54 6.51 12.43
N PHE A 226 1.38 5.19 12.33
CA PHE A 226 0.30 4.44 12.97
C PHE A 226 0.31 4.57 14.50
N GLY A 227 1.51 4.60 15.11
CA GLY A 227 1.68 4.57 16.55
C GLY A 227 1.45 5.92 17.25
N ASP A 228 1.55 7.05 16.55
CA ASP A 228 1.35 8.38 17.17
C ASP A 228 0.20 9.19 16.53
N GLY A 229 -0.57 8.59 15.64
CA GLY A 229 -1.75 9.20 15.07
C GLY A 229 -1.46 10.42 14.18
N THR A 230 -0.32 10.43 13.48
CA THR A 230 0.10 11.56 12.66
C THR A 230 0.45 11.13 11.22
N VAL A 231 0.51 12.11 10.34
CA VAL A 231 1.14 11.99 9.02
C VAL A 231 2.36 12.90 8.97
N SER A 232 3.54 12.33 8.75
CA SER A 232 4.76 13.08 8.47
C SER A 232 4.78 13.52 7.02
N VAL A 233 5.24 14.74 6.75
CA VAL A 233 5.46 15.27 5.41
C VAL A 233 6.95 15.51 5.22
N LEU A 234 7.57 14.70 4.36
CA LEU A 234 8.96 14.85 3.96
C LEU A 234 9.07 15.66 2.67
N ASP A 235 9.99 16.62 2.64
CA ASP A 235 10.51 17.19 1.39
C ASP A 235 11.62 16.28 0.89
N ILE A 236 11.35 15.56 -0.22
CA ILE A 236 12.31 14.58 -0.79
C ILE A 236 13.48 15.24 -1.54
N ASN A 237 13.43 16.54 -1.82
CA ASN A 237 14.51 17.28 -2.44
C ASN A 237 15.52 17.79 -1.40
N ASN A 238 15.04 18.06 -0.18
CA ASN A 238 15.84 18.55 0.95
C ASN A 238 16.12 17.48 2.01
N TYR A 239 15.60 16.27 1.83
CA TYR A 239 15.79 15.11 2.70
C TYR A 239 15.48 15.39 4.18
N LYS A 240 14.32 16.03 4.45
CA LYS A 240 13.91 16.33 5.82
C LYS A 240 12.40 16.32 6.01
N GLU A 241 11.98 15.99 7.21
CA GLU A 241 10.61 16.21 7.65
C GLU A 241 10.36 17.72 7.81
N ILE A 242 9.35 18.22 7.09
CA ILE A 242 8.99 19.66 7.13
C ILE A 242 7.81 19.94 8.05
N LYS A 243 6.94 18.96 8.28
CA LYS A 243 5.82 19.07 9.20
C LYS A 243 5.19 17.71 9.55
N LYS A 244 4.36 17.72 10.60
CA LYS A 244 3.45 16.62 10.96
C LYS A 244 2.01 17.10 10.97
N ILE A 245 1.11 16.31 10.39
CA ILE A 245 -0.33 16.55 10.40
C ILE A 245 -0.95 15.59 11.41
N LYS A 246 -1.60 16.11 12.45
CA LYS A 246 -2.27 15.28 13.44
C LYS A 246 -3.59 14.73 12.86
N ILE A 247 -3.75 13.41 12.83
CA ILE A 247 -4.95 12.72 12.38
C ILE A 247 -5.77 12.24 13.57
N GLY A 248 -5.09 11.69 14.55
CA GLY A 248 -5.68 10.90 15.64
C GLY A 248 -5.81 9.43 15.23
N GLY A 249 -6.28 8.59 16.13
CA GLY A 249 -6.44 7.17 15.89
C GLY A 249 -5.16 6.47 15.42
N MET A 250 -5.29 5.60 14.42
CA MET A 250 -4.20 4.80 13.85
C MET A 250 -4.18 4.98 12.31
N PRO A 251 -3.56 6.06 11.78
CA PRO A 251 -3.50 6.29 10.34
C PRO A 251 -2.76 5.15 9.64
N ARG A 252 -3.37 4.62 8.58
CA ARG A 252 -2.81 3.57 7.77
C ARG A 252 -2.85 3.99 6.29
N GLY A 253 -3.49 3.32 5.40
CA GLY A 253 -3.49 3.66 3.98
C GLY A 253 -3.48 5.16 3.69
N ILE A 254 -2.62 5.60 2.77
CA ILE A 254 -2.43 7.00 2.42
C ILE A 254 -2.31 7.17 0.90
N LEU A 255 -3.01 8.17 0.37
CA LEU A 255 -3.03 8.48 -1.05
C LEU A 255 -3.31 9.97 -1.25
N GLU A 256 -2.89 10.55 -2.37
CA GLU A 256 -3.24 11.93 -2.71
C GLU A 256 -3.83 12.07 -4.11
N ASP A 257 -4.60 13.13 -4.30
CA ASP A 257 -4.87 13.71 -5.61
C ASP A 257 -4.21 15.10 -5.73
N GLU A 258 -4.54 15.85 -6.76
CA GLU A 258 -3.97 17.19 -6.97
C GLU A 258 -4.16 18.13 -5.76
N LYS A 259 -5.30 18.05 -5.06
CA LYS A 259 -5.70 18.97 -4.00
C LYS A 259 -5.65 18.36 -2.60
N TYR A 260 -6.02 17.11 -2.48
CA TYR A 260 -6.27 16.49 -1.19
C TYR A 260 -5.35 15.32 -0.91
N LEU A 261 -5.08 15.11 0.37
CA LEU A 261 -4.52 13.91 0.94
C LEU A 261 -5.67 13.10 1.57
N TYR A 262 -5.71 11.80 1.30
CA TYR A 262 -6.66 10.85 1.85
C TYR A 262 -5.93 9.92 2.78
N VAL A 263 -6.47 9.74 4.00
CA VAL A 263 -5.84 8.90 5.04
C VAL A 263 -6.91 8.06 5.71
N GLY A 264 -6.71 6.77 5.75
CA GLY A 264 -7.55 5.84 6.50
C GLY A 264 -7.16 5.84 7.98
N ASP A 265 -8.12 6.01 8.89
CA ASP A 265 -7.95 5.78 10.32
C ASP A 265 -8.46 4.38 10.65
N ASN A 266 -7.54 3.46 10.77
CA ASN A 266 -7.80 2.04 10.96
C ASN A 266 -8.56 1.76 12.28
N TYR A 267 -8.25 2.51 13.34
CA TYR A 267 -8.86 2.33 14.66
C TYR A 267 -10.30 2.83 14.74
N ASN A 268 -10.58 4.01 14.16
CA ASN A 268 -11.90 4.65 14.25
C ASN A 268 -12.81 4.36 13.05
N ASN A 269 -12.35 3.60 12.06
CA ASN A 269 -13.10 3.29 10.83
C ASN A 269 -13.50 4.56 10.06
N LEU A 270 -12.56 5.50 9.93
CA LEU A 270 -12.76 6.77 9.25
C LEU A 270 -11.86 6.90 8.03
N LEU A 271 -12.35 7.65 7.06
CA LEU A 271 -11.54 8.19 5.98
C LEU A 271 -11.44 9.69 6.13
N PHE A 272 -10.23 10.21 6.27
CA PHE A 272 -9.94 11.63 6.27
C PHE A 272 -9.63 12.13 4.87
N ARG A 273 -10.16 13.31 4.53
CA ARG A 273 -9.75 14.14 3.41
C ARG A 273 -9.15 15.42 3.96
N ILE A 274 -7.91 15.71 3.60
CA ILE A 274 -7.12 16.82 4.11
C ILE A 274 -6.73 17.72 2.95
N ASP A 275 -7.09 18.98 2.97
CA ASP A 275 -6.65 19.97 1.98
C ASP A 275 -5.15 20.24 2.20
N LYS A 276 -4.34 20.03 1.17
CA LYS A 276 -2.86 20.10 1.26
C LYS A 276 -2.33 21.51 1.53
N LEU A 277 -3.10 22.55 1.18
CA LEU A 277 -2.73 23.94 1.37
C LEU A 277 -3.20 24.48 2.74
N THR A 278 -4.47 24.25 3.08
CA THR A 278 -5.09 24.84 4.28
C THR A 278 -5.04 23.93 5.48
N GLU A 279 -4.74 22.64 5.29
CA GLU A 279 -4.80 21.55 6.27
C GLU A 279 -6.19 21.32 6.89
N ASN A 280 -7.23 21.91 6.28
CA ASN A 280 -8.59 21.65 6.70
C ASN A 280 -8.94 20.18 6.47
N LYS A 281 -9.53 19.56 7.49
CA LYS A 281 -9.86 18.13 7.50
C LYS A 281 -11.36 17.93 7.49
N LYS A 282 -11.78 16.95 6.72
CA LYS A 282 -13.12 16.36 6.77
C LYS A 282 -12.98 14.87 6.95
N ALA A 283 -13.79 14.26 7.78
CA ALA A 283 -13.83 12.81 7.97
C ALA A 283 -15.21 12.26 7.65
N ILE A 284 -15.25 11.05 7.13
CA ILE A 284 -16.47 10.25 6.93
C ILE A 284 -16.25 8.85 7.53
N SER A 285 -17.32 8.25 8.03
CA SER A 285 -17.30 6.83 8.40
C SER A 285 -17.31 5.98 7.14
N ILE A 286 -16.52 4.92 7.13
CA ILE A 286 -16.45 3.92 6.07
C ILE A 286 -16.45 2.51 6.67
N GLY A 287 -16.24 1.48 5.87
CA GLY A 287 -16.07 0.12 6.39
C GLY A 287 -14.93 -0.01 7.40
N GLY A 288 -14.94 -1.09 8.19
CA GLY A 288 -14.02 -1.26 9.32
C GLY A 288 -12.58 -1.57 8.89
N GLU A 289 -11.63 -1.03 9.65
CA GLU A 289 -10.20 -1.20 9.43
C GLU A 289 -9.75 -0.82 8.00
N PRO A 290 -9.87 0.46 7.61
CA PRO A 290 -9.40 0.91 6.29
C PRO A 290 -7.90 0.70 6.14
N THR A 291 -7.50 0.09 5.01
CA THR A 291 -6.10 -0.27 4.68
C THR A 291 -5.72 0.27 3.30
N GLY A 292 -5.49 -0.59 2.32
CA GLY A 292 -5.10 -0.19 0.97
C GLY A 292 -6.18 0.62 0.26
N MET A 293 -5.76 1.60 -0.56
CA MET A 293 -6.68 2.43 -1.32
C MET A 293 -6.17 2.75 -2.71
N THR A 294 -7.10 3.01 -3.63
CA THR A 294 -6.79 3.35 -5.02
C THR A 294 -7.80 4.34 -5.59
N LEU A 295 -7.35 5.21 -6.49
CA LEU A 295 -8.17 6.18 -7.23
C LEU A 295 -8.58 5.65 -8.60
N LEU A 296 -9.79 6.06 -9.04
CA LEU A 296 -10.28 5.84 -10.40
C LEU A 296 -10.86 7.14 -10.96
#